data_55c681b7e8597c8cc25b332972dda779
#
_entry.id   55c681b7e8597c8cc25b332972dda779
#
_cell.length_a   1.000
_cell.length_b   1.000
_cell.length_c   1.000
_cell.angle_alpha   90.00
_cell.angle_beta   90.00
_cell.angle_gamma   90.00
#
_symmetry.space_group_name_H-M   'P 1'
#
loop_
_entity.id
_entity.type
_entity.pdbx_description
1 polymer ?
#
loop_
_entity_poly.entity_id
_entity_poly.type
_entity_poly.pdbx_seq_one_letter_code
_entity_poly.pdbx_strand_id
1 'polypeptide(L)'
;FFFQAEDGIRDDLVTGVQTCALPICAVRADRTVTFTLPKIGQAVGEGAALSGNVEVRDIGIPADLVRGLVCRAQTVERDFARAALPPRRADGHKGTFGKVLIVGGAVGYTGAPYLTAAAAVRTGCGLVSLGVPETIWPVEAAKCVSAMPFPLPDKHGRLSPKAKEEILERAAGCDAVALGPGLGRGDGVTELVLDLLQKIQQPMVLDADGINALGGHIDVLDARRDRITVLTPHDGEFARIGGDLTGSNRLGAARAFGAAHGCVLVLKGHRTLTAAPAGNVLVNTTGNSGLAKGGSGDVLTGIVAALLAQGATAVRAAAVGVWLHGRAGDLAAERLTPYGMTPEDVVSSLPAAIGEIL
;
A
#
# COMPACT_ATOMS: atom_id res chain seq x y z
N PHE A 1 -0.73 -33.74 5.65
CA PHE A 1 0.54 -34.34 6.14
C PHE A 1 1.30 -33.23 6.85
N PHE A 2 1.56 -33.43 8.15
CA PHE A 2 2.47 -32.59 8.90
C PHE A 2 3.86 -33.19 8.79
N PHE A 3 4.79 -32.47 8.18
CA PHE A 3 6.18 -32.82 8.32
C PHE A 3 6.83 -31.77 9.20
N GLN A 4 7.46 -32.22 10.24
CA GLN A 4 8.33 -31.42 11.07
C GLN A 4 9.60 -31.17 10.25
N ALA A 5 9.92 -29.89 10.00
CA ALA A 5 11.14 -29.55 9.31
C ALA A 5 12.34 -29.98 10.18
N GLU A 6 13.28 -30.71 9.60
CA GLU A 6 14.56 -30.97 10.22
C GLU A 6 15.40 -29.69 10.27
N ASP A 7 16.39 -29.69 11.15
CA ASP A 7 17.19 -28.54 11.52
C ASP A 7 17.60 -27.63 10.38
N GLY A 8 17.21 -26.35 10.47
CA GLY A 8 17.55 -25.29 9.55
C GLY A 8 16.42 -24.77 8.64
N ILE A 9 15.26 -25.46 8.59
CA ILE A 9 14.10 -25.07 7.76
C ILE A 9 12.92 -24.65 8.65
N ARG A 10 13.18 -24.19 9.86
CA ARG A 10 12.18 -24.11 10.92
C ARG A 10 11.10 -23.08 10.77
N ASP A 11 11.30 -21.99 10.05
CA ASP A 11 10.44 -20.83 10.23
C ASP A 11 9.66 -20.37 9.01
N ASP A 12 10.00 -20.80 7.80
CA ASP A 12 9.47 -20.12 6.62
C ASP A 12 8.52 -20.94 5.76
N LEU A 13 8.36 -22.21 6.05
CA LEU A 13 7.77 -23.11 5.07
C LEU A 13 6.85 -24.12 5.70
N VAL A 14 5.64 -23.70 5.91
CA VAL A 14 4.64 -24.65 6.36
C VAL A 14 3.57 -24.84 5.31
N THR A 15 3.98 -25.34 4.17
CA THR A 15 3.09 -26.17 3.39
C THR A 15 3.59 -27.60 3.54
N GLY A 16 2.75 -28.53 3.89
CA GLY A 16 3.11 -29.96 3.93
C GLY A 16 3.69 -30.46 2.60
N VAL A 17 3.46 -29.74 1.52
CA VAL A 17 4.00 -29.98 0.18
C VAL A 17 5.49 -29.59 0.09
N GLN A 18 5.90 -28.53 0.75
CA GLN A 18 7.30 -28.06 0.69
C GLN A 18 8.25 -28.88 1.53
N THR A 19 7.77 -29.56 2.56
CA THR A 19 8.59 -30.43 3.40
C THR A 19 8.79 -31.82 2.82
N CYS A 20 7.96 -32.25 1.87
CA CYS A 20 8.14 -33.51 1.15
C CYS A 20 9.04 -33.43 -0.07
N ALA A 21 9.27 -32.22 -0.57
CA ALA A 21 10.12 -31.96 -1.71
C ALA A 21 11.30 -31.11 -1.27
N LEU A 22 12.47 -31.44 -1.76
CA LEU A 22 13.61 -30.51 -1.69
C LEU A 22 13.13 -29.14 -2.17
N PRO A 23 13.68 -28.01 -1.65
CA PRO A 23 13.15 -26.66 -1.85
C PRO A 23 13.04 -26.18 -3.31
N ILE A 24 13.40 -27.01 -4.26
CA ILE A 24 13.35 -26.73 -5.70
C ILE A 24 12.22 -27.45 -6.45
N CYS A 25 11.47 -28.34 -5.79
CA CYS A 25 10.39 -29.11 -6.42
C CYS A 25 9.16 -29.13 -5.53
N ALA A 26 8.06 -28.53 -5.99
CA ALA A 26 6.78 -28.61 -5.33
C ALA A 26 5.67 -28.95 -6.33
N VAL A 27 4.64 -29.67 -5.90
CA VAL A 27 3.46 -29.95 -6.70
C VAL A 27 2.64 -28.67 -6.87
N ARG A 28 2.28 -28.34 -8.10
CA ARG A 28 1.27 -27.31 -8.35
C ARG A 28 -0.11 -27.92 -8.10
N ALA A 29 -0.74 -27.54 -7.02
CA ALA A 29 -2.05 -28.02 -6.62
C ALA A 29 -3.17 -27.16 -7.20
N ASP A 30 -4.29 -27.76 -7.60
CA ASP A 30 -5.54 -27.05 -7.88
C ASP A 30 -6.24 -26.66 -6.58
N ARG A 31 -6.09 -27.51 -5.56
CA ARG A 31 -6.68 -27.34 -4.23
C ARG A 31 -5.74 -27.86 -3.15
N THR A 32 -5.58 -27.07 -2.10
CA THR A 32 -4.83 -27.46 -0.88
C THR A 32 -5.77 -27.45 0.31
N VAL A 33 -5.84 -28.57 1.04
CA VAL A 33 -6.55 -28.64 2.32
C VAL A 33 -5.53 -28.44 3.45
N THR A 34 -5.78 -27.47 4.30
CA THR A 34 -4.97 -27.18 5.49
C THR A 34 -5.85 -27.24 6.74
N PHE A 35 -5.26 -27.50 7.90
CA PHE A 35 -6.00 -27.73 9.11
C PHE A 35 -5.92 -26.54 10.06
N THR A 36 -7.04 -26.21 10.69
CA THR A 36 -7.23 -25.20 11.75
C THR A 36 -6.94 -23.77 11.32
N LEU A 37 -5.76 -23.49 10.75
CA LEU A 37 -5.33 -22.18 10.29
C LEU A 37 -4.60 -22.28 8.95
N PRO A 38 -4.65 -21.22 8.09
CA PRO A 38 -3.79 -21.14 6.92
C PRO A 38 -2.33 -21.06 7.37
N LYS A 39 -1.40 -21.53 6.53
CA LYS A 39 0.03 -21.48 6.82
C LYS A 39 0.67 -20.34 6.03
N ILE A 40 1.70 -19.71 6.59
CA ILE A 40 2.41 -18.58 5.95
C ILE A 40 2.86 -18.95 4.53
N GLY A 41 3.46 -20.13 4.34
CA GLY A 41 3.91 -20.59 3.04
C GLY A 41 2.79 -20.77 2.00
N GLN A 42 1.52 -20.96 2.42
CA GLN A 42 0.37 -21.01 1.50
C GLN A 42 -0.14 -19.60 1.13
N ALA A 43 0.22 -18.60 1.92
CA ALA A 43 -0.26 -17.23 1.77
C ALA A 43 0.72 -16.31 1.01
N VAL A 44 2.01 -16.61 1.01
CA VAL A 44 3.06 -15.74 0.42
C VAL A 44 4.06 -16.52 -0.44
N GLY A 45 4.77 -15.81 -1.32
CA GLY A 45 5.85 -16.35 -2.13
C GLY A 45 5.42 -17.44 -3.10
N GLU A 46 6.35 -18.33 -3.43
CA GLU A 46 6.12 -19.44 -4.37
C GLU A 46 5.05 -20.41 -3.87
N GLY A 47 4.97 -20.64 -2.56
CA GLY A 47 3.97 -21.53 -1.99
C GLY A 47 2.55 -21.05 -2.24
N ALA A 48 2.29 -19.73 -2.21
CA ALA A 48 0.98 -19.18 -2.58
C ALA A 48 0.64 -19.45 -4.06
N ALA A 49 1.62 -19.36 -4.96
CA ALA A 49 1.44 -19.63 -6.38
C ALA A 49 1.21 -21.13 -6.70
N LEU A 50 1.68 -22.01 -5.80
CA LEU A 50 1.61 -23.47 -5.98
C LEU A 50 0.43 -24.09 -5.23
N SER A 51 -0.14 -23.42 -4.23
CA SER A 51 -1.18 -23.98 -3.35
C SER A 51 -2.57 -24.06 -3.96
N GLY A 52 -2.82 -23.37 -5.09
CA GLY A 52 -4.15 -23.30 -5.68
C GLY A 52 -5.19 -22.73 -4.71
N ASN A 53 -6.41 -23.29 -4.71
CA ASN A 53 -7.45 -22.91 -3.76
C ASN A 53 -7.19 -23.54 -2.39
N VAL A 54 -6.91 -22.72 -1.39
CA VAL A 54 -6.61 -23.19 -0.02
C VAL A 54 -7.90 -23.26 0.79
N GLU A 55 -8.24 -24.47 1.24
CA GLU A 55 -9.37 -24.72 2.14
C GLU A 55 -8.88 -25.02 3.55
N VAL A 56 -9.31 -24.22 4.51
CA VAL A 56 -9.06 -24.46 5.93
C VAL A 56 -10.14 -25.36 6.50
N ARG A 57 -9.74 -26.50 7.07
CA ARG A 57 -10.64 -27.46 7.72
C ARG A 57 -10.39 -27.53 9.21
N ASP A 58 -11.47 -27.47 9.98
CA ASP A 58 -11.39 -27.69 11.42
C ASP A 58 -11.12 -29.19 11.70
N ILE A 59 -10.24 -29.45 12.65
CA ILE A 59 -9.88 -30.79 13.14
C ILE A 59 -10.10 -30.92 14.65
N GLY A 60 -10.89 -30.04 15.26
CA GLY A 60 -11.26 -30.09 16.67
C GLY A 60 -10.21 -29.50 17.63
N ILE A 61 -9.30 -28.64 17.17
CA ILE A 61 -8.39 -27.92 18.09
C ILE A 61 -9.21 -26.90 18.86
N PRO A 62 -9.15 -26.90 20.21
CA PRO A 62 -9.91 -25.98 21.04
C PRO A 62 -9.62 -24.52 20.67
N ALA A 63 -10.68 -23.73 20.51
CA ALA A 63 -10.59 -22.31 20.11
C ALA A 63 -9.72 -21.47 21.06
N ASP A 64 -9.65 -21.83 22.34
CA ASP A 64 -8.81 -21.16 23.34
C ASP A 64 -7.32 -21.34 23.04
N LEU A 65 -6.91 -22.52 22.59
CA LEU A 65 -5.54 -22.76 22.17
C LEU A 65 -5.19 -21.95 20.93
N VAL A 66 -6.11 -21.88 19.96
CA VAL A 66 -5.93 -21.06 18.75
C VAL A 66 -5.83 -19.57 19.11
N ARG A 67 -6.68 -19.07 20.01
CA ARG A 67 -6.62 -17.67 20.48
C ARG A 67 -5.34 -17.37 21.27
N GLY A 68 -4.77 -18.35 21.94
CA GLY A 68 -3.51 -18.21 22.68
C GLY A 68 -2.25 -18.17 21.79
N LEU A 69 -2.36 -18.45 20.50
CA LEU A 69 -1.21 -18.40 19.58
C LEU A 69 -0.73 -16.95 19.37
N VAL A 70 0.56 -16.73 19.58
CA VAL A 70 1.21 -15.47 19.20
C VAL A 70 1.51 -15.51 17.70
N CYS A 71 0.53 -15.11 16.90
CA CYS A 71 0.70 -15.06 15.45
C CYS A 71 1.07 -13.62 15.02
N ARG A 72 2.25 -13.46 14.42
CA ARG A 72 2.72 -12.16 13.87
C ARG A 72 2.42 -11.96 12.39
N ALA A 73 1.72 -12.90 11.76
CA ALA A 73 1.24 -12.79 10.39
C ALA A 73 -0.25 -13.12 10.33
N GLN A 74 -1.03 -12.35 9.60
CA GLN A 74 -2.47 -12.53 9.45
C GLN A 74 -2.88 -12.18 8.03
N THR A 75 -3.84 -12.90 7.44
CA THR A 75 -4.48 -12.51 6.18
C THR A 75 -5.47 -11.38 6.40
N VAL A 76 -5.60 -10.52 5.39
CA VAL A 76 -6.61 -9.46 5.38
C VAL A 76 -7.81 -9.98 4.61
N GLU A 77 -8.84 -10.37 5.37
CA GLU A 77 -10.10 -10.84 4.84
C GLU A 77 -11.16 -9.74 4.90
N ARG A 78 -12.32 -10.00 4.28
CA ARG A 78 -13.44 -9.07 4.21
C ARG A 78 -13.85 -8.51 5.59
N ASP A 79 -13.95 -9.36 6.59
CA ASP A 79 -14.38 -8.95 7.94
C ASP A 79 -13.36 -8.02 8.61
N PHE A 80 -12.05 -8.27 8.38
CA PHE A 80 -11.01 -7.35 8.82
C PHE A 80 -11.16 -5.98 8.12
N ALA A 81 -11.35 -5.98 6.81
CA ALA A 81 -11.52 -4.74 6.03
C ALA A 81 -12.74 -3.95 6.50
N ARG A 82 -13.87 -4.63 6.75
CA ARG A 82 -15.09 -4.04 7.31
C ARG A 82 -14.85 -3.41 8.69
N ALA A 83 -14.23 -4.13 9.61
CA ALA A 83 -13.97 -3.66 10.98
C ALA A 83 -12.95 -2.52 11.05
N ALA A 84 -12.13 -2.37 10.03
CA ALA A 84 -11.06 -1.38 9.98
C ALA A 84 -11.41 -0.13 9.14
N LEU A 85 -12.52 -0.17 8.38
CA LEU A 85 -13.01 0.98 7.60
C LEU A 85 -13.50 2.07 8.57
N PRO A 86 -13.07 3.35 8.39
CA PRO A 86 -13.57 4.45 9.21
C PRO A 86 -15.10 4.60 9.10
N PRO A 87 -15.81 4.80 10.21
CA PRO A 87 -17.26 4.97 10.19
C PRO A 87 -17.64 6.28 9.50
N ARG A 88 -18.71 6.22 8.67
CA ARG A 88 -19.23 7.40 8.00
C ARG A 88 -20.52 7.88 8.67
N ARG A 89 -20.42 8.98 9.39
CA ARG A 89 -21.56 9.55 10.12
C ARG A 89 -22.54 10.23 9.16
N ALA A 90 -23.85 10.05 9.40
CA ALA A 90 -24.89 10.66 8.58
C ALA A 90 -24.93 12.21 8.69
N ASP A 91 -24.52 12.75 9.84
CA ASP A 91 -24.44 14.18 10.13
C ASP A 91 -23.08 14.82 9.75
N GLY A 92 -22.21 14.05 9.08
CA GLY A 92 -20.88 14.53 8.70
C GLY A 92 -20.91 15.54 7.55
N HIS A 93 -19.91 16.40 7.50
CA HIS A 93 -19.67 17.36 6.42
C HIS A 93 -18.27 17.11 5.80
N LYS A 94 -17.95 17.79 4.69
CA LYS A 94 -16.68 17.60 3.96
C LYS A 94 -15.42 17.69 4.84
N GLY A 95 -15.42 18.51 5.88
CA GLY A 95 -14.30 18.61 6.83
C GLY A 95 -14.19 17.41 7.78
N THR A 96 -15.32 16.71 8.07
CA THR A 96 -15.34 15.54 8.96
C THR A 96 -14.72 14.31 8.31
N PHE A 97 -14.77 14.23 6.99
CA PHE A 97 -14.30 13.07 6.23
C PHE A 97 -12.87 13.21 5.70
N GLY A 98 -12.10 14.09 6.34
CA GLY A 98 -10.68 14.25 6.13
C GLY A 98 -10.30 15.14 4.94
N LYS A 99 -9.10 15.70 5.05
CA LYS A 99 -8.46 16.56 4.05
C LYS A 99 -7.13 15.96 3.66
N VAL A 100 -6.94 15.67 2.38
CA VAL A 100 -5.68 15.14 1.84
C VAL A 100 -5.00 16.21 1.00
N LEU A 101 -3.69 16.39 1.21
CA LEU A 101 -2.80 17.04 0.29
C LEU A 101 -2.03 15.99 -0.50
N ILE A 102 -2.13 16.04 -1.82
CA ILE A 102 -1.33 15.22 -2.73
C ILE A 102 -0.31 16.13 -3.39
N VAL A 103 0.96 15.73 -3.39
CA VAL A 103 2.06 16.45 -4.06
C VAL A 103 2.72 15.48 -5.03
N GLY A 104 2.61 15.78 -6.33
CA GLY A 104 3.08 14.86 -7.36
C GLY A 104 3.07 15.48 -8.76
N GLY A 105 3.39 14.65 -9.75
CA GLY A 105 3.38 15.03 -11.15
C GLY A 105 4.62 15.73 -11.64
N ALA A 106 4.87 15.55 -12.91
CA ALA A 106 5.89 16.23 -13.72
C ALA A 106 5.47 16.20 -15.19
N VAL A 107 6.17 16.94 -16.05
CA VAL A 107 6.02 16.81 -17.50
C VAL A 107 6.29 15.34 -17.89
N GLY A 108 5.34 14.72 -18.60
CA GLY A 108 5.35 13.30 -18.97
C GLY A 108 4.71 12.35 -17.93
N TYR A 109 4.38 12.84 -16.72
CA TYR A 109 3.82 12.02 -15.63
C TYR A 109 2.52 12.62 -15.05
N THR A 110 1.68 13.21 -15.89
CA THR A 110 0.39 13.81 -15.48
C THR A 110 -0.69 12.80 -15.11
N GLY A 111 -0.53 11.51 -15.41
CA GLY A 111 -1.47 10.46 -15.04
C GLY A 111 -1.43 10.12 -13.55
N ALA A 112 -0.22 10.08 -12.98
CA ALA A 112 0.01 9.63 -11.61
C ALA A 112 -0.71 10.50 -10.57
N PRO A 113 -0.53 11.86 -10.54
CA PRO A 113 -1.22 12.72 -9.58
C PRO A 113 -2.74 12.68 -9.75
N TYR A 114 -3.23 12.62 -11.00
CA TYR A 114 -4.65 12.49 -11.28
C TYR A 114 -5.24 11.20 -10.68
N LEU A 115 -4.63 10.03 -10.95
CA LEU A 115 -5.10 8.74 -10.44
C LEU A 115 -5.11 8.71 -8.90
N THR A 116 -4.06 9.26 -8.28
CA THR A 116 -3.99 9.39 -6.82
C THR A 116 -5.14 10.24 -6.27
N ALA A 117 -5.40 11.38 -6.90
CA ALA A 117 -6.47 12.29 -6.48
C ALA A 117 -7.86 11.68 -6.69
N ALA A 118 -8.10 11.06 -7.84
CA ALA A 118 -9.35 10.39 -8.18
C ALA A 118 -9.64 9.23 -7.22
N ALA A 119 -8.62 8.43 -6.90
CA ALA A 119 -8.74 7.34 -5.92
C ALA A 119 -9.05 7.86 -4.52
N ALA A 120 -8.42 8.95 -4.08
CA ALA A 120 -8.70 9.56 -2.78
C ALA A 120 -10.15 10.05 -2.68
N VAL A 121 -10.66 10.70 -3.72
CA VAL A 121 -12.07 11.12 -3.82
C VAL A 121 -13.01 9.92 -3.74
N ARG A 122 -12.75 8.88 -4.54
CA ARG A 122 -13.59 7.65 -4.58
C ARG A 122 -13.54 6.83 -3.31
N THR A 123 -12.48 6.98 -2.51
CA THR A 123 -12.39 6.37 -1.17
C THR A 123 -13.12 7.18 -0.10
N GLY A 124 -13.74 8.29 -0.46
CA GLY A 124 -14.63 9.05 0.41
C GLY A 124 -13.96 10.18 1.19
N CYS A 125 -12.74 10.59 0.83
CA CYS A 125 -12.11 11.78 1.41
C CYS A 125 -12.96 13.02 1.16
N GLY A 126 -13.11 13.87 2.17
CA GLY A 126 -13.98 15.04 2.12
C GLY A 126 -13.43 16.19 1.28
N LEU A 127 -12.11 16.41 1.31
CA LEU A 127 -11.40 17.41 0.52
C LEU A 127 -10.06 16.85 0.03
N VAL A 128 -9.80 16.98 -1.27
CA VAL A 128 -8.55 16.53 -1.90
C VAL A 128 -7.91 17.71 -2.62
N SER A 129 -6.78 18.18 -2.12
CA SER A 129 -5.93 19.21 -2.75
C SER A 129 -4.78 18.53 -3.50
N LEU A 130 -4.48 19.00 -4.69
CA LEU A 130 -3.47 18.42 -5.57
C LEU A 130 -2.44 19.48 -5.98
N GLY A 131 -1.25 19.46 -5.38
CA GLY A 131 -0.12 20.32 -5.72
C GLY A 131 0.70 19.71 -6.86
N VAL A 132 0.83 20.43 -7.96
CA VAL A 132 1.54 19.99 -9.17
C VAL A 132 2.43 21.08 -9.72
N PRO A 133 3.48 20.77 -10.50
CA PRO A 133 4.25 21.77 -11.22
C PRO A 133 3.36 22.74 -12.00
N GLU A 134 3.64 24.05 -11.94
CA GLU A 134 2.90 25.08 -12.65
C GLU A 134 2.76 24.76 -14.15
N THR A 135 3.81 24.22 -14.76
CA THR A 135 3.83 23.82 -16.18
C THR A 135 2.72 22.81 -16.53
N ILE A 136 2.34 21.90 -15.64
CA ILE A 136 1.32 20.89 -15.90
C ILE A 136 -0.04 21.19 -15.24
N TRP A 137 -0.12 22.25 -14.43
CA TRP A 137 -1.35 22.61 -13.73
C TRP A 137 -2.58 22.77 -14.64
N PRO A 138 -2.50 23.41 -15.83
CA PRO A 138 -3.66 23.52 -16.72
C PRO A 138 -4.19 22.15 -17.17
N VAL A 139 -3.30 21.16 -17.34
CA VAL A 139 -3.68 19.80 -17.71
C VAL A 139 -4.42 19.12 -16.55
N GLU A 140 -3.90 19.28 -15.32
CA GLU A 140 -4.54 18.70 -14.14
C GLU A 140 -5.86 19.38 -13.80
N ALA A 141 -5.95 20.70 -13.97
CA ALA A 141 -7.18 21.45 -13.80
C ALA A 141 -8.30 21.00 -14.77
N ALA A 142 -7.93 20.62 -15.98
CA ALA A 142 -8.87 20.08 -16.96
C ALA A 142 -9.33 18.65 -16.64
N LYS A 143 -8.48 17.82 -16.02
CA LYS A 143 -8.80 16.44 -15.66
C LYS A 143 -9.60 16.32 -14.36
N CYS A 144 -9.30 17.17 -13.38
CA CYS A 144 -9.86 17.07 -12.03
C CYS A 144 -11.16 17.86 -11.92
N VAL A 145 -12.26 17.14 -11.61
CA VAL A 145 -13.56 17.76 -11.32
C VAL A 145 -13.80 17.89 -9.82
N SER A 146 -13.45 16.87 -9.05
CA SER A 146 -13.73 16.79 -7.61
C SER A 146 -12.53 17.07 -6.72
N ALA A 147 -11.32 16.86 -7.21
CA ALA A 147 -10.10 17.31 -6.55
C ALA A 147 -9.76 18.74 -6.96
N MET A 148 -8.96 19.43 -6.14
CA MET A 148 -8.61 20.85 -6.30
C MET A 148 -7.12 20.98 -6.65
N PRO A 149 -6.73 20.93 -7.93
CA PRO A 149 -5.35 21.13 -8.34
C PRO A 149 -4.93 22.60 -8.20
N PHE A 150 -3.69 22.82 -7.74
CA PHE A 150 -3.09 24.14 -7.64
C PHE A 150 -1.64 24.09 -8.13
N PRO A 151 -1.13 25.22 -8.71
CA PRO A 151 0.21 25.28 -9.24
C PRO A 151 1.24 25.44 -8.12
N LEU A 152 2.38 24.80 -8.29
CA LEU A 152 3.57 24.92 -7.43
C LEU A 152 4.78 25.33 -8.27
N PRO A 153 5.72 26.11 -7.72
CA PRO A 153 6.94 26.52 -8.40
C PRO A 153 7.71 25.30 -8.96
N ASP A 154 8.03 25.35 -10.23
CA ASP A 154 8.73 24.29 -10.93
C ASP A 154 10.03 24.77 -11.61
N LYS A 155 10.83 23.80 -12.05
CA LYS A 155 11.97 23.99 -12.93
C LYS A 155 12.00 22.84 -13.95
N HIS A 156 11.90 23.17 -15.21
CA HIS A 156 11.86 22.20 -16.31
C HIS A 156 10.73 21.15 -16.17
N GLY A 157 9.55 21.61 -15.69
CA GLY A 157 8.37 20.78 -15.54
C GLY A 157 8.43 19.76 -14.39
N ARG A 158 9.30 19.98 -13.41
CA ARG A 158 9.37 19.26 -12.14
C ARG A 158 9.34 20.21 -10.97
N LEU A 159 8.81 19.79 -9.84
CA LEU A 159 8.80 20.63 -8.65
C LEU A 159 10.22 21.07 -8.27
N SER A 160 10.35 22.31 -7.87
CA SER A 160 11.61 22.90 -7.41
C SER A 160 11.60 23.04 -5.88
N PRO A 161 12.76 23.18 -5.21
CA PRO A 161 12.84 23.44 -3.77
C PRO A 161 12.06 24.69 -3.33
N LYS A 162 11.77 25.62 -4.25
CA LYS A 162 10.95 26.83 -3.97
C LYS A 162 9.49 26.52 -3.64
N ALA A 163 8.99 25.32 -4.02
CA ALA A 163 7.64 24.87 -3.69
C ALA A 163 7.47 24.54 -2.19
N LYS A 164 8.55 24.42 -1.45
CA LYS A 164 8.57 23.91 -0.07
C LYS A 164 7.63 24.66 0.86
N GLU A 165 7.74 25.98 0.92
CA GLU A 165 7.01 26.77 1.93
C GLU A 165 5.48 26.69 1.68
N GLU A 166 5.03 26.77 0.43
CA GLU A 166 3.61 26.62 0.08
C GLU A 166 3.09 25.22 0.40
N ILE A 167 3.89 24.18 0.14
CA ILE A 167 3.51 22.80 0.49
C ILE A 167 3.38 22.66 2.00
N LEU A 168 4.30 23.19 2.80
CA LEU A 168 4.26 23.13 4.27
C LEU A 168 3.05 23.87 4.84
N GLU A 169 2.74 25.06 4.33
CA GLU A 169 1.57 25.83 4.74
C GLU A 169 0.28 25.07 4.48
N ARG A 170 0.12 24.49 3.29
CA ARG A 170 -1.05 23.71 2.93
C ARG A 170 -1.15 22.39 3.72
N ALA A 171 -0.01 21.72 3.92
CA ALA A 171 0.05 20.49 4.69
C ALA A 171 -0.44 20.70 6.13
N ALA A 172 -0.13 21.83 6.76
CA ALA A 172 -0.57 22.15 8.11
C ALA A 172 -2.11 22.18 8.26
N GLY A 173 -2.84 22.46 7.19
CA GLY A 173 -4.30 22.46 7.15
C GLY A 173 -4.94 21.13 6.75
N CYS A 174 -4.14 20.08 6.53
CA CYS A 174 -4.59 18.76 6.06
C CYS A 174 -4.43 17.68 7.14
N ASP A 175 -5.18 16.60 7.01
CA ASP A 175 -5.16 15.46 7.94
C ASP A 175 -4.17 14.36 7.50
N ALA A 176 -3.83 14.32 6.20
CA ALA A 176 -2.80 13.44 5.64
C ALA A 176 -2.17 14.04 4.37
N VAL A 177 -0.96 13.60 4.06
CA VAL A 177 -0.20 14.01 2.87
C VAL A 177 0.21 12.78 2.07
N ALA A 178 0.00 12.78 0.76
CA ALA A 178 0.59 11.84 -0.18
C ALA A 178 1.66 12.54 -1.00
N LEU A 179 2.88 11.97 -1.04
CA LEU A 179 4.03 12.57 -1.70
C LEU A 179 4.72 11.54 -2.59
N GLY A 180 4.94 11.86 -3.86
CA GLY A 180 5.76 11.02 -4.71
C GLY A 180 5.23 10.63 -6.07
N PRO A 181 3.90 10.40 -6.26
CA PRO A 181 3.36 9.96 -7.53
C PRO A 181 3.79 10.86 -8.70
N GLY A 182 4.64 10.32 -9.60
CA GLY A 182 5.05 11.02 -10.80
C GLY A 182 5.89 12.29 -10.62
N LEU A 183 6.57 12.50 -9.50
CA LEU A 183 7.41 13.69 -9.26
C LEU A 183 8.59 13.81 -10.26
N GLY A 184 9.00 12.69 -10.85
CA GLY A 184 10.25 12.59 -11.59
C GLY A 184 11.47 12.60 -10.67
N ARG A 185 12.65 12.47 -11.26
CA ARG A 185 13.92 12.37 -10.53
C ARG A 185 14.80 13.57 -10.81
N GLY A 186 15.66 13.91 -9.85
CA GLY A 186 16.65 14.99 -9.94
C GLY A 186 16.96 15.57 -8.56
N ASP A 187 18.12 16.19 -8.43
CA ASP A 187 18.64 16.67 -7.15
C ASP A 187 17.68 17.64 -6.45
N GLY A 188 17.05 18.56 -7.19
CA GLY A 188 16.08 19.49 -6.61
C GLY A 188 14.78 18.81 -6.12
N VAL A 189 14.34 17.71 -6.76
CA VAL A 189 13.20 16.90 -6.29
C VAL A 189 13.59 16.14 -5.04
N THR A 190 14.78 15.52 -5.02
CA THR A 190 15.31 14.81 -3.86
C THR A 190 15.44 15.74 -2.66
N GLU A 191 16.05 16.92 -2.83
CA GLU A 191 16.17 17.95 -1.79
C GLU A 191 14.78 18.32 -1.23
N LEU A 192 13.82 18.63 -2.11
CA LEU A 192 12.45 18.97 -1.71
C LEU A 192 11.79 17.86 -0.89
N VAL A 193 11.87 16.59 -1.36
CA VAL A 193 11.25 15.45 -0.67
C VAL A 193 11.85 15.26 0.72
N LEU A 194 13.18 15.30 0.85
CA LEU A 194 13.86 15.14 2.13
C LEU A 194 13.52 16.25 3.12
N ASP A 195 13.48 17.51 2.65
CA ASP A 195 13.07 18.65 3.46
C ASP A 195 11.61 18.51 3.94
N LEU A 196 10.69 18.11 3.06
CA LEU A 196 9.29 17.90 3.40
C LEU A 196 9.11 16.76 4.42
N LEU A 197 9.84 15.66 4.25
CA LEU A 197 9.83 14.55 5.20
C LEU A 197 10.25 14.99 6.60
N GLN A 198 11.25 15.86 6.72
CA GLN A 198 11.71 16.36 8.01
C GLN A 198 10.69 17.30 8.67
N LYS A 199 9.96 18.11 7.89
CA LYS A 199 9.16 19.24 8.41
C LYS A 199 7.68 18.94 8.57
N ILE A 200 7.06 18.15 7.67
CA ILE A 200 5.64 17.82 7.73
C ILE A 200 5.35 16.96 8.96
N GLN A 201 4.40 17.40 9.78
CA GLN A 201 3.98 16.70 10.99
C GLN A 201 2.84 15.70 10.75
N GLN A 202 2.06 15.91 9.70
CA GLN A 202 0.91 15.10 9.34
C GLN A 202 1.30 13.66 8.97
N PRO A 203 0.39 12.70 9.14
CA PRO A 203 0.49 11.37 8.53
C PRO A 203 0.83 11.46 7.05
N MET A 204 1.83 10.68 6.61
CA MET A 204 2.32 10.76 5.23
C MET A 204 2.34 9.39 4.56
N VAL A 205 1.89 9.35 3.31
CA VAL A 205 2.11 8.23 2.38
C VAL A 205 3.19 8.66 1.39
N LEU A 206 4.26 7.88 1.30
CA LEU A 206 5.35 8.10 0.37
C LEU A 206 5.36 6.97 -0.67
N ASP A 207 5.32 7.32 -1.96
CA ASP A 207 5.28 6.36 -3.06
C ASP A 207 6.21 6.78 -4.20
N ALA A 208 6.53 5.87 -5.07
CA ALA A 208 7.22 6.08 -6.33
C ALA A 208 8.50 6.96 -6.19
N ASP A 209 8.54 8.13 -6.84
CA ASP A 209 9.73 8.99 -6.80
C ASP A 209 9.96 9.61 -5.42
N GLY A 210 8.95 9.70 -4.57
CA GLY A 210 9.13 10.02 -3.15
C GLY A 210 9.95 8.96 -2.41
N ILE A 211 9.69 7.67 -2.68
CA ILE A 211 10.52 6.57 -2.15
C ILE A 211 11.91 6.59 -2.78
N ASN A 212 12.00 6.85 -4.09
CA ASN A 212 13.28 6.92 -4.78
C ASN A 212 14.23 7.97 -4.17
N ALA A 213 13.69 9.07 -3.64
CA ALA A 213 14.45 10.12 -2.97
C ALA A 213 15.11 9.66 -1.65
N LEU A 214 14.61 8.57 -1.03
CA LEU A 214 15.21 7.97 0.17
C LEU A 214 16.47 7.16 -0.12
N GLY A 215 16.77 6.87 -1.38
CA GLY A 215 17.98 6.14 -1.75
C GLY A 215 19.25 6.87 -1.29
N GLY A 216 20.00 6.27 -0.35
CA GLY A 216 21.15 6.89 0.31
C GLY A 216 20.83 7.86 1.46
N HIS A 217 19.52 8.07 1.78
CA HIS A 217 19.06 9.01 2.80
C HIS A 217 18.00 8.40 3.71
N ILE A 218 18.07 7.08 3.94
CA ILE A 218 17.05 6.34 4.70
C ILE A 218 16.93 6.80 6.16
N ASP A 219 18.00 7.36 6.71
CA ASP A 219 18.06 7.93 8.06
C ASP A 219 17.03 9.04 8.32
N VAL A 220 16.51 9.67 7.27
CA VAL A 220 15.44 10.66 7.41
C VAL A 220 14.14 10.04 7.99
N LEU A 221 13.91 8.74 7.75
CA LEU A 221 12.79 8.02 8.35
C LEU A 221 12.99 7.81 9.85
N ASP A 222 14.22 7.60 10.28
CA ASP A 222 14.54 7.42 11.70
C ASP A 222 14.28 8.71 12.49
N ALA A 223 14.49 9.86 11.87
CA ALA A 223 14.13 11.17 12.42
C ALA A 223 12.62 11.43 12.47
N ARG A 224 11.80 10.58 11.82
CA ARG A 224 10.33 10.66 11.78
C ARG A 224 9.61 9.58 12.59
N ARG A 225 10.30 8.80 13.41
CA ARG A 225 9.71 7.65 14.12
C ARG A 225 8.50 7.99 15.00
N ASP A 226 8.40 9.21 15.46
CA ASP A 226 7.29 9.76 16.26
C ASP A 226 6.09 10.18 15.39
N ARG A 227 6.22 10.14 14.06
CA ARG A 227 5.20 10.54 13.11
C ARG A 227 4.81 9.40 12.18
N ILE A 228 3.55 9.37 11.78
CA ILE A 228 3.03 8.33 10.89
C ILE A 228 3.64 8.47 9.50
N THR A 229 4.33 7.43 9.05
CA THR A 229 4.83 7.31 7.68
C THR A 229 4.46 5.94 7.12
N VAL A 230 3.82 5.93 5.96
CA VAL A 230 3.49 4.72 5.19
C VAL A 230 4.30 4.76 3.90
N LEU A 231 5.09 3.72 3.65
CA LEU A 231 5.83 3.53 2.40
C LEU A 231 5.15 2.45 1.57
N THR A 232 5.05 2.67 0.24
CA THR A 232 4.40 1.73 -0.67
C THR A 232 5.32 1.22 -1.78
N PRO A 233 6.54 0.71 -1.48
CA PRO A 233 7.48 0.28 -2.50
C PRO A 233 7.05 -1.00 -3.21
N HIS A 234 7.37 -1.11 -4.51
CA HIS A 234 7.57 -2.39 -5.18
C HIS A 234 9.00 -2.91 -4.91
N ASP A 235 9.31 -4.14 -5.31
CA ASP A 235 10.59 -4.79 -5.00
C ASP A 235 11.83 -3.97 -5.40
N GLY A 236 11.80 -3.34 -6.58
CA GLY A 236 12.90 -2.51 -7.05
C GLY A 236 13.08 -1.21 -6.25
N GLU A 237 11.99 -0.59 -5.79
CA GLU A 237 12.03 0.56 -4.89
C GLU A 237 12.52 0.14 -3.50
N PHE A 238 12.02 -0.99 -3.01
CA PHE A 238 12.41 -1.54 -1.72
C PHE A 238 13.93 -1.83 -1.65
N ALA A 239 14.47 -2.51 -2.67
CA ALA A 239 15.91 -2.75 -2.75
C ALA A 239 16.74 -1.44 -2.79
N ARG A 240 16.22 -0.40 -3.46
CA ARG A 240 16.91 0.90 -3.58
C ARG A 240 17.02 1.64 -2.25
N ILE A 241 16.08 1.44 -1.35
CA ILE A 241 16.07 2.04 0.00
C ILE A 241 16.69 1.13 1.06
N GLY A 242 17.40 0.07 0.66
CA GLY A 242 18.11 -0.83 1.56
C GLY A 242 17.31 -2.06 2.01
N GLY A 243 16.16 -2.34 1.39
CA GLY A 243 15.42 -3.57 1.64
C GLY A 243 16.12 -4.79 1.03
N ASP A 244 16.24 -5.85 1.79
CA ASP A 244 16.91 -7.09 1.35
C ASP A 244 15.86 -8.14 0.97
N LEU A 245 15.84 -8.53 -0.30
CA LEU A 245 15.02 -9.60 -0.87
C LEU A 245 15.87 -10.76 -1.43
N THR A 246 17.15 -10.84 -1.08
CA THR A 246 18.07 -11.88 -1.59
C THR A 246 17.71 -13.28 -1.07
N GLY A 247 16.99 -13.37 0.05
CA GLY A 247 16.42 -14.62 0.56
C GLY A 247 14.97 -14.82 0.14
N SER A 248 14.45 -16.03 0.36
CA SER A 248 13.03 -16.36 0.09
C SER A 248 12.05 -15.75 1.10
N ASN A 249 12.54 -15.15 2.18
CA ASN A 249 11.71 -14.62 3.28
C ASN A 249 11.28 -13.16 3.07
N ARG A 250 10.46 -12.91 2.06
CA ARG A 250 9.87 -11.61 1.78
C ARG A 250 9.11 -11.01 2.99
N LEU A 251 8.42 -11.85 3.75
CA LEU A 251 7.68 -11.45 4.95
C LEU A 251 8.63 -11.00 6.07
N GLY A 252 9.72 -11.73 6.29
CA GLY A 252 10.76 -11.37 7.24
C GLY A 252 11.44 -10.06 6.89
N ALA A 253 11.78 -9.85 5.62
CA ALA A 253 12.37 -8.61 5.12
C ALA A 253 11.45 -7.40 5.35
N ALA A 254 10.16 -7.52 5.02
CA ALA A 254 9.18 -6.45 5.25
C ALA A 254 9.03 -6.12 6.73
N ARG A 255 8.97 -7.14 7.58
CA ARG A 255 8.90 -7.01 9.05
C ARG A 255 10.11 -6.28 9.61
N ALA A 256 11.30 -6.73 9.24
CA ALA A 256 12.55 -6.17 9.71
C ALA A 256 12.68 -4.68 9.35
N PHE A 257 12.37 -4.33 8.09
CA PHE A 257 12.43 -2.96 7.62
C PHE A 257 11.45 -2.03 8.35
N GLY A 258 10.17 -2.43 8.47
CA GLY A 258 9.16 -1.64 9.17
C GLY A 258 9.53 -1.37 10.62
N ALA A 259 10.07 -2.38 11.33
CA ALA A 259 10.53 -2.26 12.71
C ALA A 259 11.80 -1.41 12.81
N ALA A 260 12.76 -1.59 11.90
CA ALA A 260 14.02 -0.85 11.88
C ALA A 260 13.79 0.66 11.71
N HIS A 261 12.89 1.08 10.83
CA HIS A 261 12.66 2.49 10.49
C HIS A 261 11.39 3.09 11.12
N GLY A 262 10.65 2.34 11.94
CA GLY A 262 9.46 2.84 12.63
C GLY A 262 8.31 3.24 11.70
N CYS A 263 8.25 2.70 10.49
CA CYS A 263 7.25 3.02 9.47
C CYS A 263 6.32 1.84 9.16
N VAL A 264 5.16 2.12 8.60
CA VAL A 264 4.33 1.09 7.97
C VAL A 264 4.84 0.85 6.56
N LEU A 265 5.22 -0.38 6.25
CA LEU A 265 5.70 -0.76 4.93
C LEU A 265 4.64 -1.57 4.18
N VAL A 266 4.20 -1.09 3.03
CA VAL A 266 3.37 -1.82 2.07
C VAL A 266 4.26 -2.34 0.95
N LEU A 267 4.78 -3.55 1.09
CA LEU A 267 5.63 -4.16 0.07
C LEU A 267 4.76 -4.75 -1.04
N LYS A 268 4.65 -4.00 -2.15
CA LYS A 268 3.79 -4.33 -3.30
C LYS A 268 4.24 -5.60 -4.02
N GLY A 269 3.31 -6.40 -4.49
CA GLY A 269 3.54 -7.63 -5.27
C GLY A 269 2.36 -8.59 -5.18
N HIS A 270 2.51 -9.79 -5.74
CA HIS A 270 1.54 -10.85 -5.50
C HIS A 270 1.48 -11.13 -3.99
N ARG A 271 0.27 -11.07 -3.39
CA ARG A 271 0.09 -11.11 -1.95
C ARG A 271 0.83 -9.97 -1.25
N THR A 272 0.52 -8.74 -1.59
CA THR A 272 1.08 -7.52 -0.98
C THR A 272 1.10 -7.62 0.55
N LEU A 273 2.24 -7.24 1.14
CA LEU A 273 2.47 -7.31 2.58
C LEU A 273 2.37 -5.92 3.20
N THR A 274 1.62 -5.80 4.29
CA THR A 274 1.60 -4.61 5.12
C THR A 274 2.30 -4.92 6.44
N ALA A 275 3.53 -4.46 6.60
CA ALA A 275 4.31 -4.64 7.83
C ALA A 275 4.14 -3.44 8.76
N ALA A 276 3.77 -3.71 9.99
CA ALA A 276 3.65 -2.71 11.05
C ALA A 276 5.00 -2.47 11.75
N PRO A 277 5.26 -1.27 12.29
CA PRO A 277 6.46 -1.00 13.10
C PRO A 277 6.63 -1.96 14.29
N ALA A 278 5.53 -2.45 14.86
CA ALA A 278 5.53 -3.43 15.94
C ALA A 278 5.86 -4.87 15.50
N GLY A 279 6.15 -5.10 14.22
CA GLY A 279 6.57 -6.40 13.70
C GLY A 279 5.44 -7.34 13.28
N ASN A 280 4.18 -6.92 13.32
CA ASN A 280 3.08 -7.67 12.74
C ASN A 280 3.03 -7.45 11.22
N VAL A 281 2.68 -8.50 10.47
CA VAL A 281 2.54 -8.41 9.01
C VAL A 281 1.16 -8.87 8.59
N LEU A 282 0.49 -8.07 7.80
CA LEU A 282 -0.80 -8.37 7.21
C LEU A 282 -0.61 -8.74 5.73
N VAL A 283 -1.16 -9.87 5.32
CA VAL A 283 -1.02 -10.42 3.96
C VAL A 283 -2.32 -10.18 3.22
N ASN A 284 -2.26 -9.47 2.12
CA ASN A 284 -3.43 -9.21 1.29
C ASN A 284 -3.86 -10.45 0.49
N THR A 285 -5.17 -10.66 0.38
CA THR A 285 -5.76 -11.82 -0.32
C THR A 285 -6.46 -11.46 -1.63
N THR A 286 -6.66 -10.16 -1.92
CA THR A 286 -7.35 -9.66 -3.11
C THR A 286 -6.38 -9.21 -4.21
N GLY A 287 -6.90 -9.04 -5.41
CA GLY A 287 -6.16 -8.54 -6.56
C GLY A 287 -5.75 -9.63 -7.56
N ASN A 288 -5.50 -9.19 -8.77
CA ASN A 288 -5.15 -10.04 -9.90
C ASN A 288 -4.02 -9.44 -10.74
N SER A 289 -3.55 -10.18 -11.75
CA SER A 289 -2.44 -9.77 -12.62
C SER A 289 -2.72 -8.52 -13.47
N GLY A 290 -3.98 -8.14 -13.65
CA GLY A 290 -4.36 -6.90 -14.34
C GLY A 290 -3.89 -5.64 -13.64
N LEU A 291 -3.61 -5.71 -12.33
CA LEU A 291 -3.01 -4.63 -11.56
C LEU A 291 -1.51 -4.39 -11.85
N ALA A 292 -0.86 -5.29 -12.59
CA ALA A 292 0.53 -5.12 -13.00
C ALA A 292 0.68 -4.14 -14.18
N LYS A 293 0.16 -2.92 -13.99
CA LYS A 293 0.20 -1.81 -14.97
C LYS A 293 0.65 -0.51 -14.30
N GLY A 294 1.30 0.36 -15.09
CA GLY A 294 1.64 1.72 -14.63
C GLY A 294 0.37 2.47 -14.21
N GLY A 295 0.43 3.17 -13.09
CA GLY A 295 -0.71 3.88 -12.51
C GLY A 295 -1.42 3.13 -11.37
N SER A 296 -1.35 1.79 -11.29
CA SER A 296 -2.00 1.03 -10.23
C SER A 296 -1.48 1.39 -8.83
N GLY A 297 -0.17 1.64 -8.70
CA GLY A 297 0.43 2.11 -7.44
C GLY A 297 -0.11 3.48 -7.01
N ASP A 298 -0.28 4.39 -7.97
CA ASP A 298 -0.80 5.74 -7.73
C ASP A 298 -2.23 5.69 -7.17
N VAL A 299 -3.07 4.77 -7.67
CA VAL A 299 -4.41 4.50 -7.14
C VAL A 299 -4.33 4.05 -5.68
N LEU A 300 -3.46 3.08 -5.37
CA LEU A 300 -3.26 2.60 -4.00
C LEU A 300 -2.85 3.72 -3.05
N THR A 301 -1.94 4.58 -3.47
CA THR A 301 -1.47 5.74 -2.69
C THR A 301 -2.61 6.67 -2.33
N GLY A 302 -3.50 6.96 -3.28
CA GLY A 302 -4.71 7.77 -3.05
C GLY A 302 -5.67 7.14 -2.05
N ILE A 303 -5.89 5.82 -2.14
CA ILE A 303 -6.76 5.08 -1.21
C ILE A 303 -6.21 5.16 0.21
N VAL A 304 -4.92 4.84 0.39
CA VAL A 304 -4.28 4.84 1.73
C VAL A 304 -4.28 6.24 2.35
N ALA A 305 -3.94 7.27 1.57
CA ALA A 305 -3.96 8.65 2.03
C ALA A 305 -5.36 9.10 2.47
N ALA A 306 -6.39 8.74 1.71
CA ALA A 306 -7.78 9.04 2.05
C ALA A 306 -8.24 8.35 3.34
N LEU A 307 -7.88 7.09 3.57
CA LEU A 307 -8.21 6.37 4.80
C LEU A 307 -7.49 6.95 6.02
N LEU A 308 -6.21 7.36 5.86
CA LEU A 308 -5.47 8.07 6.91
C LEU A 308 -6.17 9.38 7.28
N ALA A 309 -6.54 10.19 6.28
CA ALA A 309 -7.21 11.47 6.52
C ALA A 309 -8.59 11.31 7.18
N GLN A 310 -9.26 10.19 6.95
CA GLN A 310 -10.53 9.84 7.60
C GLN A 310 -10.35 9.28 9.03
N GLY A 311 -9.13 9.24 9.54
CA GLY A 311 -8.81 8.85 10.92
C GLY A 311 -8.52 7.36 11.14
N ALA A 312 -8.34 6.57 10.09
CA ALA A 312 -7.86 5.20 10.24
C ALA A 312 -6.43 5.20 10.80
N THR A 313 -6.12 4.24 11.68
CA THR A 313 -4.72 4.03 12.10
C THR A 313 -3.85 3.62 10.91
N ALA A 314 -2.57 3.96 10.95
CA ALA A 314 -1.66 3.74 9.81
C ALA A 314 -1.69 2.31 9.25
N VAL A 315 -1.63 1.31 10.14
CA VAL A 315 -1.66 -0.11 9.74
C VAL A 315 -3.00 -0.49 9.14
N ARG A 316 -4.12 0.00 9.70
CA ARG A 316 -5.46 -0.26 9.17
C ARG A 316 -5.66 0.43 7.83
N ALA A 317 -5.29 1.72 7.70
CA ALA A 317 -5.37 2.46 6.45
C ALA A 317 -4.60 1.76 5.32
N ALA A 318 -3.37 1.31 5.61
CA ALA A 318 -2.55 0.58 4.65
C ALA A 318 -3.18 -0.77 4.27
N ALA A 319 -3.55 -1.60 5.25
CA ALA A 319 -4.08 -2.94 5.00
C ALA A 319 -5.44 -2.92 4.27
N VAL A 320 -6.38 -2.05 4.73
CA VAL A 320 -7.68 -1.88 4.06
C VAL A 320 -7.50 -1.25 2.69
N GLY A 321 -6.58 -0.29 2.56
CA GLY A 321 -6.25 0.33 1.27
C GLY A 321 -5.78 -0.69 0.25
N VAL A 322 -4.89 -1.60 0.64
CA VAL A 322 -4.42 -2.70 -0.22
C VAL A 322 -5.56 -3.67 -0.57
N TRP A 323 -6.39 -4.01 0.41
CA TRP A 323 -7.54 -4.90 0.19
C TRP A 323 -8.55 -4.29 -0.78
N LEU A 324 -8.96 -3.03 -0.58
CA LEU A 324 -9.88 -2.30 -1.46
C LEU A 324 -9.32 -2.14 -2.87
N HIS A 325 -8.04 -1.81 -3.00
CA HIS A 325 -7.35 -1.71 -4.27
C HIS A 325 -7.38 -3.04 -5.03
N GLY A 326 -7.04 -4.15 -4.35
CA GLY A 326 -7.09 -5.48 -4.92
C GLY A 326 -8.52 -5.88 -5.31
N ARG A 327 -9.50 -5.69 -4.42
CA ARG A 327 -10.90 -6.06 -4.69
C ARG A 327 -11.52 -5.21 -5.81
N ALA A 328 -11.23 -3.93 -5.86
CA ALA A 328 -11.64 -3.09 -6.99
C ALA A 328 -11.01 -3.57 -8.31
N GLY A 329 -9.75 -4.01 -8.27
CA GLY A 329 -9.09 -4.66 -9.41
C GLY A 329 -9.78 -5.96 -9.82
N ASP A 330 -10.23 -6.79 -8.88
CA ASP A 330 -10.96 -8.02 -9.17
C ASP A 330 -12.31 -7.72 -9.84
N LEU A 331 -13.07 -6.76 -9.31
CA LEU A 331 -14.33 -6.29 -9.91
C LEU A 331 -14.14 -5.70 -11.31
N ALA A 332 -13.04 -5.00 -11.54
CA ALA A 332 -12.69 -4.50 -12.87
C ALA A 332 -12.37 -5.65 -13.83
N ALA A 333 -11.58 -6.64 -13.38
CA ALA A 333 -11.20 -7.80 -14.18
C ALA A 333 -12.39 -8.72 -14.53
N GLU A 334 -13.35 -8.86 -13.63
CA GLU A 334 -14.61 -9.59 -13.90
C GLU A 334 -15.38 -9.03 -15.11
N ARG A 335 -15.30 -7.71 -15.34
CA ARG A 335 -15.98 -7.02 -16.46
C ARG A 335 -15.12 -6.90 -17.71
N LEU A 336 -13.81 -6.65 -17.54
CA LEU A 336 -12.93 -6.20 -18.61
C LEU A 336 -11.78 -7.17 -18.88
N THR A 337 -11.71 -8.26 -18.15
CA THR A 337 -10.57 -9.20 -18.07
C THR A 337 -9.30 -8.55 -17.48
N PRO A 338 -8.35 -9.32 -16.97
CA PRO A 338 -7.05 -8.78 -16.50
C PRO A 338 -6.23 -8.10 -17.61
N TYR A 339 -6.48 -8.44 -18.87
CA TYR A 339 -5.80 -7.82 -20.01
C TYR A 339 -6.34 -6.42 -20.31
N GLY A 340 -7.67 -6.24 -20.27
CA GLY A 340 -8.33 -5.02 -20.71
C GLY A 340 -8.47 -3.94 -19.64
N MET A 341 -8.49 -4.31 -18.34
CA MET A 341 -8.67 -3.35 -17.26
C MET A 341 -7.51 -2.34 -17.17
N THR A 342 -7.82 -1.13 -16.75
CA THR A 342 -6.87 -0.02 -16.51
C THR A 342 -6.92 0.48 -15.07
N PRO A 343 -5.98 1.31 -14.60
CA PRO A 343 -6.06 1.93 -13.28
C PRO A 343 -7.32 2.79 -13.08
N GLU A 344 -7.84 3.42 -14.14
CA GLU A 344 -9.09 4.18 -14.11
C GLU A 344 -10.30 3.27 -13.83
N ASP A 345 -10.27 2.04 -14.34
CA ASP A 345 -11.31 1.04 -14.05
C ASP A 345 -11.27 0.59 -12.60
N VAL A 346 -10.08 0.50 -12.02
CA VAL A 346 -9.91 0.25 -10.58
C VAL A 346 -10.52 1.39 -9.77
N VAL A 347 -10.21 2.65 -10.10
CA VAL A 347 -10.81 3.84 -9.47
C VAL A 347 -12.33 3.82 -9.59
N SER A 348 -12.86 3.46 -10.76
CA SER A 348 -14.29 3.38 -11.03
C SER A 348 -14.98 2.25 -10.24
N SER A 349 -14.26 1.18 -9.90
CA SER A 349 -14.75 0.02 -9.16
C SER A 349 -14.64 0.18 -7.63
N LEU A 350 -13.91 1.18 -7.13
CA LEU A 350 -13.75 1.41 -5.69
C LEU A 350 -15.08 1.54 -4.93
N PRO A 351 -16.10 2.29 -5.44
CA PRO A 351 -17.39 2.37 -4.71
C PRO A 351 -18.05 1.02 -4.54
N ALA A 352 -17.96 0.13 -5.51
CA ALA A 352 -18.51 -1.22 -5.41
C ALA A 352 -17.73 -2.08 -4.40
N ALA A 353 -16.38 -2.04 -4.43
CA ALA A 353 -15.55 -2.72 -3.46
C ALA A 353 -15.80 -2.26 -2.01
N ILE A 354 -16.00 -0.96 -1.80
CA ILE A 354 -16.39 -0.40 -0.49
C ILE A 354 -17.79 -0.89 -0.11
N GLY A 355 -18.74 -0.92 -1.04
CA GLY A 355 -20.12 -1.40 -0.79
C GLY A 355 -20.15 -2.85 -0.30
N GLU A 356 -19.21 -3.70 -0.67
CA GLU A 356 -19.12 -5.08 -0.19
C GLU A 356 -18.78 -5.20 1.31
N ILE A 357 -18.20 -4.17 1.91
CA ILE A 357 -17.76 -4.17 3.32
C ILE A 357 -18.56 -3.21 4.21
N LEU A 358 -19.52 -2.49 3.66
CA LEU A 358 -20.51 -1.71 4.43
C LEU A 358 -21.64 -2.62 4.91
#